data_2912d8dfd9b84cd3ecb2b324493f6bd9
#
_entry.id   2912d8dfd9b84cd3ecb2b324493f6bd9
#
_cell.length_a   1.000
_cell.length_b   1.000
_cell.length_c   1.000
_cell.angle_alpha   90.00
_cell.angle_beta   90.00
_cell.angle_gamma   90.00
#
_symmetry.space_group_name_H-M   'P 1'
#
loop_
_entity.id
_entity.type
_entity.pdbx_description
1 polymer ?
#
loop_
_entity_poly.entity_id
_entity_poly.type
_entity_poly.pdbx_seq_one_letter_code
_entity_poly.pdbx_strand_id
1 'polypeptide(L)'
;GGEKNVNSVMHCMTRLRFTLKDESIVDDEKVKKIKGVMGVMKKGGQYQIIIGNNVGTCYKELLKLGNFSDSNSNSEESKEKKGIVTTVLDVVSGCMSGTMPALVGAGMVKVLLVILTTIGLLSDTSQTYKILYSLGDATFYFLPFLLVISSSKKFNINPYTLGAVIGVMLYPDFTGLVASGEKISLFGLPVAAASYTYAVIPVIIMAWIMKYIEQFADRITPAVTKNFLKPLLILIIALPIALVLVGPLGYFGGNILSSALYAMYDKAAWLALALMSALMPLLVMTGMHWAFVPISILSINTTPGFDTLLLVAMLSSNLAQGASCIAVGLKSKNKDLKQLSFSSAISAFLAGVTEPAMYGVTLKYKKPLYACMFAGLVGGFYAGLTVLKCYVFATPSVLAMVQFIAPEGGSNMTNALIVAGISVVIAFVGTWILGFDDPKNEEDEIVEEVNEDNTLEESIENNNEVTVESVVYAPIEGKAVSLKQVDDATFSEEIMGKGAAIIPTVGRAVAPVDGVVSALFETKHAIGIT
;
A
#
# COMPACT_ATOMS: atom_id res chain seq x y z
N GLY A 1 -22.67 5.89 -16.03
CA GLY A 1 -23.93 5.65 -15.32
C GLY A 1 -24.23 6.66 -14.21
N GLY A 2 -23.25 7.55 -13.85
CA GLY A 2 -23.41 8.56 -12.81
C GLY A 2 -23.64 7.96 -11.41
N GLU A 3 -23.98 8.82 -10.44
CA GLU A 3 -24.26 8.47 -9.04
C GLU A 3 -25.31 7.34 -8.91
N LYS A 4 -26.32 7.32 -9.75
CA LYS A 4 -27.41 6.33 -9.72
C LYS A 4 -26.95 4.90 -9.99
N ASN A 5 -25.81 4.71 -10.66
CA ASN A 5 -25.23 3.39 -10.95
C ASN A 5 -24.25 2.93 -9.88
N VAL A 6 -23.90 3.76 -8.92
CA VAL A 6 -22.97 3.43 -7.84
C VAL A 6 -23.74 2.99 -6.60
N ASN A 7 -23.53 1.75 -6.15
CA ASN A 7 -24.06 1.26 -4.89
C ASN A 7 -23.23 1.72 -3.70
N SER A 8 -21.90 1.64 -3.86
CA SER A 8 -20.97 2.08 -2.82
C SER A 8 -19.61 2.41 -3.44
N VAL A 9 -18.87 3.26 -2.74
CA VAL A 9 -17.48 3.58 -3.08
C VAL A 9 -16.61 3.44 -1.83
N MET A 10 -15.44 2.87 -2.00
CA MET A 10 -14.41 2.79 -0.97
C MET A 10 -13.04 2.99 -1.61
N HIS A 11 -12.02 3.20 -0.80
CA HIS A 11 -10.65 3.23 -1.32
C HIS A 11 -9.71 2.35 -0.49
N CYS A 12 -8.65 1.86 -1.11
CA CYS A 12 -7.48 1.31 -0.45
C CYS A 12 -6.30 2.28 -0.63
N MET A 13 -5.08 1.85 -0.38
CA MET A 13 -3.89 2.72 -0.44
C MET A 13 -3.65 3.36 -1.82
N THR A 14 -4.09 2.71 -2.90
CA THR A 14 -3.80 3.16 -4.28
C THR A 14 -4.99 3.11 -5.22
N ARG A 15 -6.19 2.65 -4.78
CA ARG A 15 -7.34 2.43 -5.67
C ARG A 15 -8.64 2.94 -5.07
N LEU A 16 -9.47 3.54 -5.92
CA LEU A 16 -10.90 3.67 -5.67
C LEU A 16 -11.59 2.37 -6.08
N ARG A 17 -12.53 1.90 -5.29
CA ARG A 17 -13.30 0.69 -5.51
C ARG A 17 -14.78 1.03 -5.51
N PHE A 18 -15.43 0.77 -6.62
CA PHE A 18 -16.84 1.00 -6.82
C PHE A 18 -17.57 -0.34 -6.85
N THR A 19 -18.67 -0.45 -6.14
CA THR A 19 -19.67 -1.49 -6.37
C THR A 19 -20.75 -0.87 -7.24
N LEU A 20 -20.85 -1.32 -8.48
CA LEU A 20 -21.77 -0.78 -9.47
C LEU A 20 -23.04 -1.66 -9.53
N LYS A 21 -24.17 -1.06 -9.92
CA LYS A 21 -25.41 -1.79 -10.21
C LYS A 21 -25.31 -2.52 -11.54
N ASP A 22 -24.72 -1.85 -12.52
CA ASP A 22 -24.53 -2.38 -13.87
C ASP A 22 -23.12 -1.98 -14.36
N GLU A 23 -22.24 -2.95 -14.51
CA GLU A 23 -20.87 -2.74 -15.01
C GLU A 23 -20.81 -2.53 -16.53
N SER A 24 -21.86 -2.93 -17.27
CA SER A 24 -21.88 -2.82 -18.73
C SER A 24 -21.99 -1.38 -19.23
N ILE A 25 -22.46 -0.46 -18.37
CA ILE A 25 -22.61 0.96 -18.69
C ILE A 25 -21.27 1.71 -18.62
N VAL A 26 -20.23 1.09 -18.03
CA VAL A 26 -18.94 1.74 -17.82
C VAL A 26 -18.06 1.58 -19.05
N ASP A 27 -17.60 2.70 -19.57
CA ASP A 27 -16.64 2.77 -20.65
C ASP A 27 -15.22 2.79 -20.05
N ASP A 28 -14.55 1.65 -20.08
CA ASP A 28 -13.22 1.46 -19.48
C ASP A 28 -12.18 2.36 -20.13
N GLU A 29 -12.30 2.63 -21.45
CA GLU A 29 -11.35 3.46 -22.17
C GLU A 29 -11.50 4.94 -21.80
N LYS A 30 -12.72 5.42 -21.62
CA LYS A 30 -12.94 6.77 -21.10
C LYS A 30 -12.44 6.95 -19.67
N VAL A 31 -12.59 5.93 -18.81
CA VAL A 31 -12.09 5.99 -17.44
C VAL A 31 -10.56 5.99 -17.41
N LYS A 32 -9.90 5.22 -18.26
CA LYS A 32 -8.43 5.21 -18.37
C LYS A 32 -7.86 6.55 -18.85
N LYS A 33 -8.60 7.30 -19.67
CA LYS A 33 -8.20 8.62 -20.18
C LYS A 33 -8.31 9.75 -19.12
N ILE A 34 -8.92 9.51 -17.97
CA ILE A 34 -9.01 10.52 -16.90
C ILE A 34 -7.61 10.78 -16.35
N LYS A 35 -7.17 12.03 -16.37
CA LYS A 35 -5.86 12.43 -15.84
C LYS A 35 -5.70 12.00 -14.37
N GLY A 36 -4.66 11.25 -14.08
CA GLY A 36 -4.39 10.68 -12.75
C GLY A 36 -4.91 9.25 -12.56
N VAL A 37 -5.63 8.67 -13.52
CA VAL A 37 -5.98 7.25 -13.53
C VAL A 37 -4.85 6.46 -14.18
N MET A 38 -4.26 5.54 -13.41
CA MET A 38 -3.17 4.66 -13.87
C MET A 38 -3.69 3.39 -14.53
N GLY A 39 -4.97 3.06 -14.35
CA GLY A 39 -5.58 1.87 -14.91
C GLY A 39 -6.91 1.51 -14.24
N VAL A 40 -7.63 0.58 -14.84
CA VAL A 40 -8.89 0.04 -14.33
C VAL A 40 -8.80 -1.49 -14.24
N MET A 41 -9.52 -2.06 -13.28
CA MET A 41 -9.58 -3.49 -13.07
C MET A 41 -10.98 -3.87 -12.59
N LYS A 42 -11.52 -4.97 -13.14
CA LYS A 42 -12.75 -5.61 -12.66
C LYS A 42 -12.38 -6.88 -11.91
N LYS A 43 -12.62 -6.91 -10.60
CA LYS A 43 -12.30 -8.08 -9.78
C LYS A 43 -13.22 -8.18 -8.59
N GLY A 44 -13.79 -9.37 -8.35
CA GLY A 44 -14.61 -9.64 -7.17
C GLY A 44 -15.91 -8.81 -7.11
N GLY A 45 -16.57 -8.56 -8.25
CA GLY A 45 -17.78 -7.73 -8.30
C GLY A 45 -17.54 -6.25 -8.00
N GLN A 46 -16.29 -5.79 -8.12
CA GLN A 46 -15.89 -4.41 -7.91
C GLN A 46 -15.19 -3.84 -9.15
N TYR A 47 -15.60 -2.66 -9.52
CA TYR A 47 -14.91 -1.83 -10.50
C TYR A 47 -13.85 -1.00 -9.79
N GLN A 48 -12.58 -1.24 -10.05
CA GLN A 48 -11.46 -0.63 -9.35
C GLN A 48 -10.70 0.33 -10.27
N ILE A 49 -10.52 1.57 -9.81
CA ILE A 49 -9.75 2.60 -10.52
C ILE A 49 -8.44 2.82 -9.75
N ILE A 50 -7.32 2.60 -10.42
CA ILE A 50 -5.98 2.74 -9.85
C ILE A 50 -5.54 4.20 -9.99
N ILE A 51 -5.30 4.88 -8.85
CA ILE A 51 -4.93 6.31 -8.79
C ILE A 51 -3.53 6.50 -8.17
N GLY A 52 -3.03 5.52 -7.42
CA GLY A 52 -1.78 5.65 -6.69
C GLY A 52 -1.93 6.43 -5.38
N ASN A 53 -0.85 7.12 -4.97
CA ASN A 53 -0.76 7.74 -3.64
C ASN A 53 -1.79 8.86 -3.38
N ASN A 54 -2.37 9.43 -4.42
CA ASN A 54 -3.37 10.51 -4.32
C ASN A 54 -4.81 10.00 -4.12
N VAL A 55 -5.01 8.69 -4.00
CA VAL A 55 -6.35 8.09 -3.90
C VAL A 55 -7.18 8.64 -2.74
N GLY A 56 -6.56 8.90 -1.60
CA GLY A 56 -7.26 9.45 -0.43
C GLY A 56 -7.82 10.86 -0.66
N THR A 57 -7.10 11.69 -1.41
CA THR A 57 -7.57 13.02 -1.82
C THR A 57 -8.71 12.91 -2.82
N CYS A 58 -8.54 12.07 -3.86
CA CYS A 58 -9.60 11.79 -4.83
C CYS A 58 -10.87 11.24 -4.18
N TYR A 59 -10.73 10.34 -3.20
CA TYR A 59 -11.89 9.77 -2.49
C TYR A 59 -12.65 10.84 -1.70
N LYS A 60 -11.94 11.73 -0.99
CA LYS A 60 -12.57 12.84 -0.25
C LYS A 60 -13.33 13.78 -1.16
N GLU A 61 -12.77 14.12 -2.32
CA GLU A 61 -13.45 14.98 -3.30
C GLU A 61 -14.64 14.25 -3.95
N LEU A 62 -14.51 12.95 -4.24
CA LEU A 62 -15.59 12.14 -4.77
C LEU A 62 -16.80 12.08 -3.83
N LEU A 63 -16.58 11.93 -2.51
CA LEU A 63 -17.65 11.93 -1.51
C LEU A 63 -18.41 13.25 -1.42
N LYS A 64 -17.80 14.36 -1.84
CA LYS A 64 -18.50 15.67 -1.91
C LYS A 64 -19.43 15.78 -3.11
N LEU A 65 -19.23 14.97 -4.14
CA LEU A 65 -19.98 15.02 -5.40
C LEU A 65 -21.28 14.21 -5.40
N GLY A 66 -21.50 13.34 -4.38
CA GLY A 66 -22.71 12.53 -4.29
C GLY A 66 -22.84 11.83 -2.94
N ASN A 67 -24.06 11.41 -2.60
CA ASN A 67 -24.35 10.62 -1.41
C ASN A 67 -24.00 9.15 -1.65
N PHE A 68 -22.71 8.87 -1.73
CA PHE A 68 -22.21 7.48 -1.79
C PHE A 68 -22.26 6.92 -0.37
N SER A 69 -23.08 5.89 -0.13
CA SER A 69 -23.15 5.24 1.17
C SER A 69 -21.77 4.69 1.53
N ASP A 70 -21.24 5.13 2.67
CA ASP A 70 -20.11 4.49 3.34
C ASP A 70 -20.56 3.08 3.77
N SER A 71 -20.62 2.15 2.83
CA SER A 71 -20.92 0.77 3.16
C SER A 71 -19.65 0.08 3.69
N ASN A 72 -19.33 0.39 4.94
CA ASN A 72 -18.50 -0.45 5.78
C ASN A 72 -19.28 -1.69 6.27
N SER A 73 -20.37 -2.07 5.61
CA SER A 73 -21.17 -3.23 5.99
C SER A 73 -21.59 -4.01 4.75
N ASN A 74 -21.12 -5.23 4.70
CA ASN A 74 -21.61 -6.34 3.87
C ASN A 74 -21.54 -6.17 2.34
N SER A 75 -20.35 -6.22 1.77
CA SER A 75 -20.21 -6.89 0.49
C SER A 75 -20.33 -8.39 0.75
N GLU A 76 -21.46 -8.98 0.39
CA GLU A 76 -21.52 -10.42 0.10
C GLU A 76 -20.54 -10.68 -1.06
N GLU A 77 -19.29 -10.95 -0.69
CA GLU A 77 -18.34 -11.57 -1.62
C GLU A 77 -19.01 -12.86 -2.10
N SER A 78 -19.13 -13.01 -3.41
CA SER A 78 -19.48 -14.28 -4.03
C SER A 78 -18.64 -15.36 -3.33
N LYS A 79 -19.33 -16.28 -2.65
CA LYS A 79 -18.74 -17.38 -1.88
C LYS A 79 -18.11 -18.41 -2.83
N GLU A 80 -17.02 -18.07 -3.49
CA GLU A 80 -16.01 -19.08 -3.77
C GLU A 80 -15.47 -19.55 -2.42
N LYS A 81 -15.55 -20.85 -2.16
CA LYS A 81 -15.02 -21.45 -0.92
C LYS A 81 -13.51 -21.23 -0.88
N LYS A 82 -13.10 -20.08 -0.34
CA LYS A 82 -11.68 -19.80 -0.05
C LYS A 82 -11.19 -20.88 0.92
N GLY A 83 -10.04 -21.48 0.65
CA GLY A 83 -9.44 -22.43 1.57
C GLY A 83 -9.21 -21.77 2.95
N ILE A 84 -9.18 -22.56 4.02
CA ILE A 84 -9.00 -22.07 5.41
C ILE A 84 -7.72 -21.23 5.51
N VAL A 85 -6.62 -21.67 4.90
CA VAL A 85 -5.33 -20.97 4.90
C VAL A 85 -5.48 -19.56 4.27
N THR A 86 -6.12 -19.47 3.11
CA THR A 86 -6.35 -18.18 2.44
C THR A 86 -7.19 -17.22 3.29
N THR A 87 -8.21 -17.76 3.98
CA THR A 87 -9.06 -16.96 4.87
C THR A 87 -8.26 -16.42 6.06
N VAL A 88 -7.42 -17.25 6.69
CA VAL A 88 -6.56 -16.82 7.82
C VAL A 88 -5.59 -15.73 7.34
N LEU A 89 -4.93 -15.93 6.20
CA LEU A 89 -4.01 -14.96 5.63
C LEU A 89 -4.70 -13.62 5.30
N ASP A 90 -5.91 -13.65 4.73
CA ASP A 90 -6.73 -12.46 4.45
C ASP A 90 -7.10 -11.70 5.75
N VAL A 91 -7.36 -12.43 6.83
CA VAL A 91 -7.68 -11.82 8.13
C VAL A 91 -6.45 -11.15 8.73
N VAL A 92 -5.32 -11.87 8.80
CA VAL A 92 -4.06 -11.32 9.34
C VAL A 92 -3.62 -10.11 8.54
N SER A 93 -3.57 -10.22 7.21
CA SER A 93 -3.22 -9.11 6.31
C SER A 93 -4.14 -7.90 6.50
N GLY A 94 -5.46 -8.12 6.58
CA GLY A 94 -6.43 -7.04 6.79
C GLY A 94 -6.28 -6.33 8.14
N CYS A 95 -5.91 -7.07 9.20
CA CYS A 95 -5.63 -6.48 10.50
C CYS A 95 -4.29 -5.73 10.53
N MET A 96 -3.26 -6.26 9.88
CA MET A 96 -1.92 -5.65 9.85
C MET A 96 -1.85 -4.37 9.00
N SER A 97 -2.60 -4.30 7.90
CA SER A 97 -2.50 -3.18 6.94
C SER A 97 -2.76 -1.81 7.58
N GLY A 98 -3.63 -1.72 8.59
CA GLY A 98 -3.91 -0.47 9.30
C GLY A 98 -2.77 0.04 10.18
N THR A 99 -1.86 -0.83 10.62
CA THR A 99 -0.73 -0.47 11.50
C THR A 99 0.51 -0.04 10.72
N MET A 100 0.52 -0.24 9.41
CA MET A 100 1.69 -0.04 8.55
C MET A 100 2.36 1.34 8.64
N PRO A 101 1.61 2.46 8.55
CA PRO A 101 2.27 3.77 8.62
C PRO A 101 3.07 3.96 9.90
N ALA A 102 2.56 3.46 11.03
CA ALA A 102 3.24 3.51 12.32
C ALA A 102 4.48 2.62 12.34
N LEU A 103 4.38 1.37 11.86
CA LEU A 103 5.50 0.42 11.83
C LEU A 103 6.63 0.88 10.93
N VAL A 104 6.30 1.40 9.72
CA VAL A 104 7.30 1.94 8.80
C VAL A 104 7.99 3.16 9.40
N GLY A 105 7.23 4.11 9.96
CA GLY A 105 7.79 5.29 10.61
C GLY A 105 8.72 4.92 11.77
N ALA A 106 8.30 4.03 12.65
CA ALA A 106 9.09 3.55 13.78
C ALA A 106 10.37 2.81 13.34
N GLY A 107 10.26 1.97 12.31
CA GLY A 107 11.42 1.31 11.70
C GLY A 107 12.43 2.31 11.15
N MET A 108 11.96 3.35 10.46
CA MET A 108 12.83 4.42 9.94
C MET A 108 13.50 5.23 11.04
N VAL A 109 12.85 5.44 12.20
CA VAL A 109 13.50 6.04 13.38
C VAL A 109 14.65 5.15 13.88
N LYS A 110 14.44 3.83 13.98
CA LYS A 110 15.51 2.88 14.36
C LYS A 110 16.67 2.91 13.35
N VAL A 111 16.37 2.95 12.04
CA VAL A 111 17.38 3.08 10.97
C VAL A 111 18.19 4.37 11.13
N LEU A 112 17.52 5.51 11.36
CA LEU A 112 18.18 6.79 11.59
C LEU A 112 19.11 6.73 12.81
N LEU A 113 18.68 6.11 13.90
CA LEU A 113 19.52 5.94 15.10
C LEU A 113 20.78 5.11 14.81
N VAL A 114 20.67 4.01 14.05
CA VAL A 114 21.83 3.21 13.63
C VAL A 114 22.79 4.04 12.80
N ILE A 115 22.31 4.87 11.88
CA ILE A 115 23.14 5.77 11.09
C ILE A 115 23.88 6.75 11.99
N LEU A 116 23.14 7.47 12.86
CA LEU A 116 23.70 8.51 13.73
C LEU A 116 24.74 7.96 14.72
N THR A 117 24.54 6.76 15.23
CA THR A 117 25.53 6.10 16.10
C THR A 117 26.74 5.61 15.34
N THR A 118 26.56 5.05 14.14
CA THR A 118 27.65 4.54 13.31
C THR A 118 28.62 5.65 12.85
N ILE A 119 28.08 6.84 12.53
CA ILE A 119 28.91 8.00 12.15
C ILE A 119 29.43 8.80 13.36
N GLY A 120 29.10 8.37 14.57
CA GLY A 120 29.58 8.98 15.80
C GLY A 120 28.92 10.32 16.21
N LEU A 121 27.80 10.70 15.53
CA LEU A 121 27.06 11.94 15.86
C LEU A 121 26.18 11.78 17.10
N LEU A 122 25.80 10.58 17.48
CA LEU A 122 24.95 10.29 18.64
C LEU A 122 25.50 9.11 19.42
N SER A 123 25.69 9.28 20.72
CA SER A 123 26.05 8.16 21.60
C SER A 123 24.81 7.37 22.00
N ASP A 124 24.90 6.04 21.97
CA ASP A 124 23.87 5.10 22.43
C ASP A 124 23.55 5.22 23.94
N THR A 125 24.49 5.76 24.72
CA THR A 125 24.30 6.04 26.15
C THR A 125 23.54 7.34 26.42
N SER A 126 23.42 8.24 25.41
CA SER A 126 22.80 9.56 25.58
C SER A 126 21.29 9.46 25.85
N GLN A 127 20.76 10.45 26.59
CA GLN A 127 19.32 10.55 26.85
C GLN A 127 18.53 10.73 25.55
N THR A 128 19.06 11.51 24.61
CA THR A 128 18.45 11.71 23.29
C THR A 128 18.29 10.39 22.54
N TYR A 129 19.34 9.56 22.53
CA TYR A 129 19.26 8.23 21.93
C TYR A 129 18.17 7.39 22.58
N LYS A 130 18.13 7.33 23.92
CA LYS A 130 17.13 6.54 24.67
C LYS A 130 15.71 6.97 24.39
N ILE A 131 15.44 8.29 24.28
CA ILE A 131 14.11 8.81 23.97
C ILE A 131 13.71 8.47 22.53
N LEU A 132 14.61 8.70 21.57
CA LEU A 132 14.35 8.37 20.16
C LEU A 132 14.23 6.85 19.93
N TYR A 133 15.03 6.06 20.64
CA TYR A 133 14.92 4.60 20.63
C TYR A 133 13.54 4.17 21.14
N SER A 134 13.08 4.75 22.24
CA SER A 134 11.74 4.48 22.77
C SER A 134 10.64 4.85 21.77
N LEU A 135 10.78 5.94 21.00
CA LEU A 135 9.84 6.29 19.92
C LEU A 135 9.80 5.20 18.84
N GLY A 136 10.98 4.73 18.39
CA GLY A 136 11.08 3.65 17.40
C GLY A 136 10.65 2.29 17.93
N ASP A 137 10.75 2.04 19.24
CA ASP A 137 10.44 0.74 19.84
C ASP A 137 9.00 0.62 20.33
N ALA A 138 8.44 1.71 20.89
CA ALA A 138 7.09 1.70 21.46
C ALA A 138 6.02 1.22 20.47
N THR A 139 6.15 1.56 19.19
CA THR A 139 5.23 1.11 18.14
C THR A 139 5.21 -0.42 18.01
N PHE A 140 6.36 -1.07 18.12
CA PHE A 140 6.47 -2.53 18.07
C PHE A 140 6.05 -3.15 19.40
N TYR A 141 6.49 -2.58 20.51
CA TYR A 141 6.13 -3.04 21.86
C TYR A 141 4.60 -3.02 22.08
N PHE A 142 3.94 -1.93 21.70
CA PHE A 142 2.49 -1.75 21.80
C PHE A 142 1.73 -2.20 20.53
N LEU A 143 2.37 -2.97 19.65
CA LEU A 143 1.71 -3.49 18.46
C LEU A 143 0.40 -4.23 18.76
N PRO A 144 0.30 -5.04 19.84
CA PRO A 144 -0.97 -5.64 20.26
C PRO A 144 -2.08 -4.62 20.43
N PHE A 145 -1.77 -3.46 21.01
CA PHE A 145 -2.74 -2.40 21.24
C PHE A 145 -3.10 -1.63 19.97
N LEU A 146 -2.15 -1.43 19.05
CA LEU A 146 -2.43 -0.84 17.74
C LEU A 146 -3.34 -1.75 16.90
N LEU A 147 -3.17 -3.05 17.01
CA LEU A 147 -4.00 -4.05 16.33
C LEU A 147 -5.45 -4.08 16.84
N VAL A 148 -5.70 -3.63 18.08
CA VAL A 148 -7.08 -3.50 18.58
C VAL A 148 -7.93 -2.67 17.63
N ILE A 149 -7.40 -1.56 17.11
CA ILE A 149 -8.16 -0.63 16.24
C ILE A 149 -8.51 -1.30 14.90
N SER A 150 -7.54 -1.91 14.25
CA SER A 150 -7.74 -2.54 12.93
C SER A 150 -8.55 -3.83 13.01
N SER A 151 -8.28 -4.68 14.03
CA SER A 151 -9.03 -5.92 14.22
C SER A 151 -10.47 -5.65 14.66
N SER A 152 -10.71 -4.64 15.49
CA SER A 152 -12.08 -4.26 15.86
C SER A 152 -12.91 -3.84 14.66
N LYS A 153 -12.34 -3.09 13.72
CA LYS A 153 -13.00 -2.75 12.45
C LYS A 153 -13.26 -4.00 11.60
N LYS A 154 -12.28 -4.90 11.50
CA LYS A 154 -12.38 -6.13 10.70
C LYS A 154 -13.49 -7.06 11.20
N PHE A 155 -13.65 -7.20 12.53
CA PHE A 155 -14.62 -8.10 13.14
C PHE A 155 -15.92 -7.39 13.58
N ASN A 156 -16.00 -6.07 13.41
CA ASN A 156 -17.16 -5.23 13.82
C ASN A 156 -17.49 -5.38 15.31
N ILE A 157 -16.49 -5.12 16.17
CA ILE A 157 -16.57 -5.18 17.64
C ILE A 157 -16.15 -3.85 18.27
N ASN A 158 -16.44 -3.68 19.56
CA ASN A 158 -16.07 -2.47 20.27
C ASN A 158 -14.54 -2.44 20.54
N PRO A 159 -13.79 -1.44 20.02
CA PRO A 159 -12.35 -1.35 20.24
C PRO A 159 -11.95 -1.09 21.69
N TYR A 160 -12.79 -0.43 22.47
CA TYR A 160 -12.47 -0.08 23.86
C TYR A 160 -12.54 -1.30 24.79
N THR A 161 -13.52 -2.18 24.60
CA THR A 161 -13.63 -3.42 25.38
C THR A 161 -12.52 -4.41 25.01
N LEU A 162 -12.21 -4.55 23.74
CA LEU A 162 -11.05 -5.35 23.31
C LEU A 162 -9.75 -4.73 23.83
N GLY A 163 -9.59 -3.40 23.73
CA GLY A 163 -8.41 -2.70 24.21
C GLY A 163 -8.18 -2.86 25.71
N ALA A 164 -9.25 -2.86 26.52
CA ALA A 164 -9.14 -3.10 27.95
C ALA A 164 -8.59 -4.52 28.25
N VAL A 165 -9.06 -5.55 27.53
CA VAL A 165 -8.59 -6.93 27.72
C VAL A 165 -7.14 -7.09 27.25
N ILE A 166 -6.80 -6.57 26.07
CA ILE A 166 -5.41 -6.62 25.56
C ILE A 166 -4.47 -5.77 26.41
N GLY A 167 -4.95 -4.66 26.96
CA GLY A 167 -4.20 -3.82 27.89
C GLY A 167 -3.71 -4.57 29.12
N VAL A 168 -4.49 -5.52 29.66
CA VAL A 168 -4.06 -6.35 30.79
C VAL A 168 -2.81 -7.17 30.43
N MET A 169 -2.71 -7.67 29.21
CA MET A 169 -1.55 -8.46 28.75
C MET A 169 -0.24 -7.66 28.70
N LEU A 170 -0.35 -6.33 28.64
CA LEU A 170 0.78 -5.39 28.59
C LEU A 170 0.94 -4.61 29.92
N TYR A 171 0.04 -4.80 30.87
CA TYR A 171 0.03 -4.06 32.11
C TYR A 171 1.24 -4.44 33.00
N PRO A 172 1.91 -3.45 33.66
CA PRO A 172 3.14 -3.69 34.42
C PRO A 172 3.02 -4.80 35.46
N ASP A 173 1.93 -4.88 36.22
CA ASP A 173 1.75 -5.92 37.23
C ASP A 173 1.69 -7.31 36.60
N PHE A 174 0.99 -7.47 35.47
CA PHE A 174 0.93 -8.74 34.76
C PHE A 174 2.31 -9.12 34.16
N THR A 175 2.97 -8.17 33.49
CA THR A 175 4.33 -8.41 32.96
C THR A 175 5.35 -8.67 34.07
N GLY A 176 5.19 -8.06 35.24
CA GLY A 176 5.95 -8.34 36.43
C GLY A 176 5.75 -9.77 36.96
N LEU A 177 4.50 -10.23 37.00
CA LEU A 177 4.18 -11.64 37.33
C LEU A 177 4.82 -12.62 36.34
N VAL A 178 4.80 -12.30 35.04
CA VAL A 178 5.48 -13.13 34.03
C VAL A 178 6.99 -13.14 34.24
N ALA A 179 7.59 -11.99 34.57
CA ALA A 179 9.03 -11.84 34.77
C ALA A 179 9.52 -12.53 36.05
N SER A 180 8.66 -12.69 37.08
CA SER A 180 9.04 -13.39 38.33
C SER A 180 9.33 -14.88 38.14
N GLY A 181 8.84 -15.49 37.03
CA GLY A 181 9.00 -16.91 36.76
C GLY A 181 8.12 -17.82 37.61
N GLU A 182 7.25 -17.25 38.45
CA GLU A 182 6.31 -18.01 39.27
C GLU A 182 5.14 -18.55 38.45
N LYS A 183 4.49 -19.60 38.98
CA LYS A 183 3.29 -20.15 38.35
C LYS A 183 2.14 -19.18 38.50
N ILE A 184 1.64 -18.65 37.37
CA ILE A 184 0.52 -17.71 37.33
C ILE A 184 -0.78 -18.52 37.21
N SER A 185 -1.79 -18.17 38.01
CA SER A 185 -3.12 -18.79 37.93
C SER A 185 -4.22 -17.71 38.04
N LEU A 186 -5.29 -17.88 37.29
CA LEU A 186 -6.50 -17.07 37.37
C LEU A 186 -7.68 -17.98 37.74
N PHE A 187 -8.30 -17.77 38.88
CA PHE A 187 -9.36 -18.63 39.43
C PHE A 187 -8.96 -20.13 39.50
N GLY A 188 -7.67 -20.42 39.79
CA GLY A 188 -7.14 -21.78 39.81
C GLY A 188 -6.81 -22.37 38.43
N LEU A 189 -7.10 -21.69 37.34
CA LEU A 189 -6.73 -22.08 35.99
C LEU A 189 -5.31 -21.58 35.66
N PRO A 190 -4.46 -22.42 35.06
CA PRO A 190 -3.10 -22.00 34.74
C PRO A 190 -3.07 -20.95 33.64
N VAL A 191 -2.33 -19.87 33.86
CA VAL A 191 -2.04 -18.83 32.87
C VAL A 191 -0.62 -19.03 32.35
N ALA A 192 -0.42 -18.98 31.04
CA ALA A 192 0.92 -19.09 30.47
C ALA A 192 1.76 -17.87 30.85
N ALA A 193 2.92 -18.12 31.43
CA ALA A 193 3.93 -17.10 31.72
C ALA A 193 4.65 -16.71 30.40
N ALA A 194 3.97 -15.99 29.53
CA ALA A 194 4.49 -15.54 28.23
C ALA A 194 4.42 -14.04 28.12
N SER A 195 5.43 -13.44 27.47
CA SER A 195 5.37 -12.02 27.09
C SER A 195 4.48 -11.86 25.86
N TYR A 196 3.53 -10.95 25.95
CA TYR A 196 2.62 -10.62 24.85
C TYR A 196 2.99 -9.31 24.15
N THR A 197 4.09 -8.68 24.54
CA THR A 197 4.68 -7.58 23.79
C THR A 197 5.04 -8.06 22.39
N TYR A 198 4.87 -7.23 21.40
CA TYR A 198 5.07 -7.57 19.98
C TYR A 198 4.10 -8.61 19.40
N ALA A 199 3.21 -9.19 20.22
CA ALA A 199 2.33 -10.27 19.79
C ALA A 199 1.22 -9.80 18.86
N VAL A 200 0.94 -10.57 17.82
CA VAL A 200 -0.10 -10.27 16.80
C VAL A 200 -1.21 -11.31 16.85
N ILE A 201 -0.85 -12.59 16.81
CA ILE A 201 -1.80 -13.70 16.71
C ILE A 201 -2.81 -13.73 17.84
N PRO A 202 -2.40 -13.59 19.13
CA PRO A 202 -3.36 -13.57 20.25
C PRO A 202 -4.42 -12.47 20.12
N VAL A 203 -4.04 -11.28 19.63
CA VAL A 203 -4.97 -10.16 19.47
C VAL A 203 -6.02 -10.46 18.41
N ILE A 204 -5.61 -11.02 17.27
CA ILE A 204 -6.52 -11.35 16.16
C ILE A 204 -7.50 -12.45 16.58
N ILE A 205 -7.01 -13.49 17.26
CA ILE A 205 -7.85 -14.57 17.79
C ILE A 205 -8.83 -14.01 18.82
N MET A 206 -8.34 -13.15 19.74
CA MET A 206 -9.19 -12.54 20.76
C MET A 206 -10.25 -11.64 20.16
N ALA A 207 -9.93 -10.86 19.14
CA ALA A 207 -10.88 -10.03 18.41
C ALA A 207 -11.99 -10.87 17.74
N TRP A 208 -11.63 -12.01 17.16
CA TRP A 208 -12.60 -12.94 16.59
C TRP A 208 -13.53 -13.53 17.67
N ILE A 209 -12.99 -13.96 18.82
CA ILE A 209 -13.77 -14.49 19.94
C ILE A 209 -14.64 -13.40 20.56
N MET A 210 -14.12 -12.19 20.70
CA MET A 210 -14.84 -11.04 21.29
C MET A 210 -16.16 -10.77 20.57
N LYS A 211 -16.25 -10.97 19.27
CA LYS A 211 -17.50 -10.87 18.50
C LYS A 211 -18.61 -11.74 19.09
N TYR A 212 -18.29 -12.95 19.49
CA TYR A 212 -19.27 -13.88 20.08
C TYR A 212 -19.59 -13.52 21.52
N ILE A 213 -18.59 -13.06 22.28
CA ILE A 213 -18.79 -12.59 23.67
C ILE A 213 -19.70 -11.37 23.70
N GLU A 214 -19.52 -10.39 22.81
CA GLU A 214 -20.36 -9.21 22.71
C GLU A 214 -21.81 -9.57 22.35
N GLN A 215 -22.00 -10.49 21.39
CA GLN A 215 -23.33 -10.98 21.01
C GLN A 215 -24.01 -11.73 22.15
N PHE A 216 -23.26 -12.52 22.88
CA PHE A 216 -23.78 -13.24 24.06
C PHE A 216 -24.19 -12.26 25.16
N ALA A 217 -23.29 -11.32 25.53
CA ALA A 217 -23.59 -10.30 26.54
C ALA A 217 -24.79 -9.44 26.14
N ASP A 218 -24.94 -9.13 24.85
CA ASP A 218 -26.06 -8.34 24.34
C ASP A 218 -27.41 -9.03 24.48
N ARG A 219 -27.44 -10.36 24.37
CA ARG A 219 -28.67 -11.19 24.51
C ARG A 219 -29.12 -11.35 25.95
N ILE A 220 -28.20 -11.44 26.91
CA ILE A 220 -28.51 -11.72 28.31
C ILE A 220 -28.71 -10.46 29.15
N THR A 221 -28.28 -9.29 28.64
CA THR A 221 -28.31 -8.04 29.40
C THR A 221 -29.63 -7.32 29.19
N PRO A 222 -30.45 -7.05 30.27
CA PRO A 222 -31.66 -6.29 30.19
C PRO A 222 -31.42 -4.85 29.75
N ALA A 223 -32.35 -4.25 28.99
CA ALA A 223 -32.22 -2.91 28.43
C ALA A 223 -31.90 -1.83 29.48
N VAL A 224 -32.49 -1.93 30.68
CA VAL A 224 -32.32 -0.95 31.77
C VAL A 224 -30.87 -0.93 32.31
N THR A 225 -30.18 -2.09 32.33
CA THR A 225 -28.85 -2.24 32.92
C THR A 225 -27.75 -2.33 31.86
N LYS A 226 -28.11 -2.23 30.59
CA LYS A 226 -27.23 -2.51 29.44
C LYS A 226 -25.95 -1.66 29.43
N ASN A 227 -26.04 -0.40 29.86
CA ASN A 227 -24.90 0.54 29.80
C ASN A 227 -23.72 0.16 30.69
N PHE A 228 -23.92 -0.53 31.81
CA PHE A 228 -22.85 -0.95 32.72
C PHE A 228 -22.72 -2.47 32.80
N LEU A 229 -23.81 -3.23 32.74
CA LEU A 229 -23.77 -4.69 32.90
C LEU A 229 -23.18 -5.38 31.65
N LYS A 230 -23.52 -4.90 30.45
CA LYS A 230 -22.96 -5.46 29.20
C LYS A 230 -21.42 -5.35 29.15
N PRO A 231 -20.79 -4.15 29.31
CA PRO A 231 -19.33 -4.07 29.29
C PRO A 231 -18.67 -4.85 30.45
N LEU A 232 -19.28 -4.87 31.65
CA LEU A 232 -18.80 -5.67 32.77
C LEU A 232 -18.74 -7.16 32.43
N LEU A 233 -19.82 -7.73 31.88
CA LEU A 233 -19.89 -9.12 31.47
C LEU A 233 -18.87 -9.45 30.38
N ILE A 234 -18.74 -8.55 29.39
CA ILE A 234 -17.75 -8.72 28.32
C ILE A 234 -16.34 -8.85 28.93
N LEU A 235 -15.94 -7.93 29.82
CA LEU A 235 -14.58 -7.92 30.40
C LEU A 235 -14.33 -9.14 31.29
N ILE A 236 -15.29 -9.52 32.15
CA ILE A 236 -15.17 -10.67 33.06
C ILE A 236 -15.07 -11.98 32.27
N ILE A 237 -15.80 -12.14 31.17
CA ILE A 237 -15.77 -13.34 30.35
C ILE A 237 -14.53 -13.34 29.44
N ALA A 238 -14.18 -12.19 28.86
CA ALA A 238 -13.10 -12.08 27.90
C ALA A 238 -11.72 -12.28 28.51
N LEU A 239 -11.47 -11.75 29.73
CA LEU A 239 -10.15 -11.80 30.36
C LEU A 239 -9.67 -13.23 30.64
N PRO A 240 -10.44 -14.13 31.26
CA PRO A 240 -10.01 -15.53 31.42
C PRO A 240 -9.75 -16.22 30.08
N ILE A 241 -10.61 -16.00 29.09
CA ILE A 241 -10.42 -16.57 27.75
C ILE A 241 -9.14 -16.05 27.12
N ALA A 242 -8.86 -14.75 27.24
CA ALA A 242 -7.64 -14.15 26.71
C ALA A 242 -6.38 -14.75 27.34
N LEU A 243 -6.33 -14.90 28.67
CA LEU A 243 -5.12 -15.30 29.38
C LEU A 243 -4.94 -16.83 29.45
N VAL A 244 -6.04 -17.60 29.61
CA VAL A 244 -5.96 -19.06 29.80
C VAL A 244 -6.00 -19.81 28.46
N LEU A 245 -6.72 -19.30 27.47
CA LEU A 245 -6.91 -20.00 26.19
C LEU A 245 -6.16 -19.31 25.04
N VAL A 246 -6.46 -18.05 24.78
CA VAL A 246 -5.97 -17.35 23.57
C VAL A 246 -4.48 -17.05 23.68
N GLY A 247 -4.02 -16.57 24.83
CA GLY A 247 -2.62 -16.29 25.07
C GLY A 247 -1.72 -17.49 24.82
N PRO A 248 -1.94 -18.63 25.49
CA PRO A 248 -1.19 -19.86 25.23
C PRO A 248 -1.28 -20.33 23.78
N LEU A 249 -2.48 -20.36 23.18
CA LEU A 249 -2.66 -20.78 21.79
C LEU A 249 -1.88 -19.89 20.83
N GLY A 250 -1.91 -18.58 21.03
CA GLY A 250 -1.16 -17.65 20.20
C GLY A 250 0.35 -17.77 20.38
N TYR A 251 0.81 -17.95 21.62
CA TYR A 251 2.23 -18.15 21.93
C TYR A 251 2.76 -19.47 21.36
N PHE A 252 2.09 -20.59 21.62
CA PHE A 252 2.48 -21.89 21.09
C PHE A 252 2.32 -21.95 19.56
N GLY A 253 1.24 -21.39 19.01
CA GLY A 253 1.03 -21.31 17.57
C GLY A 253 2.12 -20.49 16.86
N GLY A 254 2.51 -19.36 17.45
CA GLY A 254 3.63 -18.56 16.97
C GLY A 254 4.95 -19.30 17.01
N ASN A 255 5.23 -20.00 18.12
CA ASN A 255 6.44 -20.79 18.29
C ASN A 255 6.51 -21.99 17.33
N ILE A 256 5.40 -22.70 17.12
CA ILE A 256 5.33 -23.82 16.16
C ILE A 256 5.59 -23.31 14.74
N LEU A 257 4.94 -22.23 14.35
CA LEU A 257 5.13 -21.64 13.02
C LEU A 257 6.57 -21.14 12.83
N SER A 258 7.11 -20.43 13.82
CA SER A 258 8.51 -19.99 13.83
C SER A 258 9.47 -21.17 13.74
N SER A 259 9.28 -22.19 14.58
CA SER A 259 10.13 -23.41 14.58
C SER A 259 10.05 -24.15 13.25
N ALA A 260 8.87 -24.27 12.65
CA ALA A 260 8.71 -24.91 11.34
C ALA A 260 9.45 -24.14 10.22
N LEU A 261 9.38 -22.80 10.24
CA LEU A 261 10.09 -21.95 9.28
C LEU A 261 11.61 -22.03 9.48
N TYR A 262 12.09 -22.00 10.73
CA TYR A 262 13.53 -22.16 11.00
C TYR A 262 14.02 -23.57 10.65
N ALA A 263 13.26 -24.62 10.93
CA ALA A 263 13.63 -25.99 10.54
C ALA A 263 13.70 -26.17 9.02
N MET A 264 12.83 -25.50 8.28
CA MET A 264 12.92 -25.45 6.81
C MET A 264 14.13 -24.63 6.37
N TYR A 265 14.37 -23.50 7.02
CA TYR A 265 15.52 -22.65 6.77
C TYR A 265 16.85 -23.36 7.06
N ASP A 266 16.97 -24.07 8.18
CA ASP A 266 18.17 -24.81 8.56
C ASP A 266 18.55 -25.91 7.57
N LYS A 267 17.54 -26.51 6.92
CA LYS A 267 17.78 -27.58 5.92
C LYS A 267 18.07 -27.07 4.53
N ALA A 268 17.43 -25.96 4.13
CA ALA A 268 17.49 -25.46 2.77
C ALA A 268 17.25 -23.94 2.70
N ALA A 269 17.98 -23.16 3.50
CA ALA A 269 17.87 -21.69 3.55
C ALA A 269 17.96 -21.04 2.16
N TRP A 270 18.89 -21.53 1.35
CA TRP A 270 19.09 -21.07 -0.01
C TRP A 270 17.87 -21.26 -0.91
N LEU A 271 17.16 -22.40 -0.76
CA LEU A 271 15.94 -22.66 -1.54
C LEU A 271 14.76 -21.83 -1.04
N ALA A 272 14.58 -21.78 0.28
CA ALA A 272 13.49 -21.04 0.91
C ALA A 272 13.56 -19.54 0.56
N LEU A 273 14.75 -18.94 0.68
CA LEU A 273 14.97 -17.53 0.34
C LEU A 273 14.90 -17.26 -1.17
N ALA A 274 15.44 -18.17 -1.99
CA ALA A 274 15.33 -18.05 -3.45
C ALA A 274 13.85 -18.00 -3.88
N LEU A 275 13.04 -18.95 -3.42
CA LEU A 275 11.62 -19.01 -3.76
C LEU A 275 10.85 -17.83 -3.17
N MET A 276 11.07 -17.49 -1.91
CA MET A 276 10.36 -16.38 -1.27
C MET A 276 10.67 -15.04 -1.93
N SER A 277 11.95 -14.77 -2.25
CA SER A 277 12.35 -13.55 -2.94
C SER A 277 11.81 -13.49 -4.37
N ALA A 278 11.79 -14.62 -5.09
CA ALA A 278 11.21 -14.71 -6.43
C ALA A 278 9.70 -14.45 -6.43
N LEU A 279 8.99 -15.00 -5.45
CA LEU A 279 7.54 -14.88 -5.35
C LEU A 279 7.08 -13.61 -4.62
N MET A 280 8.00 -12.85 -4.01
CA MET A 280 7.68 -11.67 -3.22
C MET A 280 6.80 -10.66 -3.97
N PRO A 281 7.01 -10.32 -5.26
CA PRO A 281 6.10 -9.43 -5.98
C PRO A 281 4.66 -9.93 -6.00
N LEU A 282 4.44 -11.24 -6.13
CA LEU A 282 3.11 -11.85 -6.11
C LEU A 282 2.50 -11.84 -4.69
N LEU A 283 3.32 -12.08 -3.67
CA LEU A 283 2.92 -12.00 -2.27
C LEU A 283 2.54 -10.56 -1.88
N VAL A 284 3.28 -9.57 -2.37
CA VAL A 284 2.97 -8.15 -2.19
C VAL A 284 1.67 -7.79 -2.91
N MET A 285 1.50 -8.24 -4.16
CA MET A 285 0.29 -7.99 -4.95
C MET A 285 -0.98 -8.50 -4.25
N THR A 286 -0.91 -9.67 -3.63
CA THR A 286 -2.03 -10.27 -2.92
C THR A 286 -2.17 -9.77 -1.47
N GLY A 287 -1.17 -9.06 -0.96
CA GLY A 287 -1.08 -8.66 0.45
C GLY A 287 -0.68 -9.79 1.40
N MET A 288 -0.38 -10.99 0.88
CA MET A 288 -0.06 -12.17 1.72
C MET A 288 1.26 -12.03 2.46
N HIS A 289 2.20 -11.19 1.98
CA HIS A 289 3.47 -10.93 2.69
C HIS A 289 3.25 -10.39 4.11
N TRP A 290 2.12 -9.74 4.39
CA TRP A 290 1.77 -9.26 5.73
C TRP A 290 1.57 -10.37 6.77
N ALA A 291 1.27 -11.58 6.33
CA ALA A 291 1.16 -12.72 7.22
C ALA A 291 2.51 -13.12 7.86
N PHE A 292 3.63 -12.79 7.22
CA PHE A 292 4.97 -13.06 7.73
C PHE A 292 5.51 -11.96 8.65
N VAL A 293 4.94 -10.75 8.59
CA VAL A 293 5.38 -9.61 9.41
C VAL A 293 5.35 -9.89 10.91
N PRO A 294 4.31 -10.52 11.48
CA PRO A 294 4.30 -10.87 12.90
C PRO A 294 5.49 -11.73 13.33
N ILE A 295 5.87 -12.68 12.49
CA ILE A 295 6.98 -13.58 12.74
C ILE A 295 8.30 -12.83 12.71
N SER A 296 8.49 -11.98 11.71
CA SER A 296 9.68 -11.14 11.56
C SER A 296 9.86 -10.19 12.76
N ILE A 297 8.77 -9.50 13.17
CA ILE A 297 8.79 -8.62 14.35
C ILE A 297 9.13 -9.39 15.61
N LEU A 298 8.51 -10.56 15.81
CA LEU A 298 8.77 -11.39 16.98
C LEU A 298 10.23 -11.86 16.99
N SER A 299 10.75 -12.37 15.88
CA SER A 299 12.12 -12.87 15.74
C SER A 299 13.18 -11.81 16.02
N ILE A 300 12.94 -10.56 15.57
CA ILE A 300 13.87 -9.44 15.81
C ILE A 300 13.85 -8.97 17.27
N ASN A 301 12.67 -8.93 17.89
CA ASN A 301 12.53 -8.38 19.24
C ASN A 301 12.60 -9.41 20.36
N THR A 302 12.73 -10.70 20.02
CA THR A 302 12.94 -11.81 20.95
C THR A 302 14.12 -12.68 20.48
N THR A 303 14.18 -13.92 20.88
CA THR A 303 15.16 -14.88 20.35
C THR A 303 14.73 -15.34 18.96
N PRO A 304 15.58 -15.28 17.92
CA PRO A 304 17.05 -15.14 17.95
C PRO A 304 17.60 -13.69 17.86
N GLY A 305 16.77 -12.64 17.81
CA GLY A 305 17.20 -11.24 17.71
C GLY A 305 17.42 -10.73 16.28
N PHE A 306 16.98 -11.49 15.26
CA PHE A 306 17.08 -11.13 13.85
C PHE A 306 16.03 -11.85 13.00
N ASP A 307 15.69 -11.27 11.85
CA ASP A 307 14.91 -11.93 10.79
C ASP A 307 15.84 -12.51 9.72
N THR A 308 15.50 -13.69 9.22
CA THR A 308 16.25 -14.38 8.17
C THR A 308 15.40 -14.71 6.95
N LEU A 309 14.13 -14.34 6.94
CA LEU A 309 13.22 -14.78 5.89
C LEU A 309 12.55 -13.60 5.17
N LEU A 310 11.64 -12.88 5.84
CA LEU A 310 10.80 -11.86 5.20
C LEU A 310 11.62 -10.66 4.72
N LEU A 311 12.32 -9.99 5.64
CA LEU A 311 13.04 -8.76 5.31
C LEU A 311 14.25 -9.04 4.41
N VAL A 312 14.87 -10.21 4.57
CA VAL A 312 15.94 -10.66 3.67
C VAL A 312 15.40 -10.89 2.26
N ALA A 313 14.28 -11.59 2.11
CA ALA A 313 13.64 -11.82 0.81
C ALA A 313 13.16 -10.51 0.16
N MET A 314 12.61 -9.59 0.96
CA MET A 314 12.17 -8.28 0.49
C MET A 314 13.34 -7.41 0.00
N LEU A 315 14.55 -7.52 0.58
CA LEU A 315 15.71 -6.77 0.11
C LEU A 315 15.95 -7.00 -1.38
N SER A 316 16.10 -8.27 -1.76
CA SER A 316 16.33 -8.65 -3.15
C SER A 316 15.20 -8.21 -4.07
N SER A 317 13.95 -8.47 -3.67
CA SER A 317 12.76 -8.16 -4.46
C SER A 317 12.53 -6.66 -4.65
N ASN A 318 12.65 -5.86 -3.59
CA ASN A 318 12.38 -4.42 -3.64
C ASN A 318 13.38 -3.70 -4.56
N LEU A 319 14.67 -4.05 -4.44
CA LEU A 319 15.71 -3.46 -5.28
C LEU A 319 15.60 -3.93 -6.74
N ALA A 320 15.21 -5.19 -6.97
CA ALA A 320 14.92 -5.68 -8.32
C ALA A 320 13.77 -4.89 -8.99
N GLN A 321 12.71 -4.59 -8.26
CA GLN A 321 11.60 -3.76 -8.76
C GLN A 321 12.06 -2.36 -9.16
N GLY A 322 12.86 -1.71 -8.31
CA GLY A 322 13.45 -0.40 -8.61
C GLY A 322 14.33 -0.43 -9.86
N ALA A 323 15.19 -1.44 -9.97
CA ALA A 323 16.10 -1.60 -11.10
C ALA A 323 15.38 -1.87 -12.44
N SER A 324 14.34 -2.69 -12.41
CA SER A 324 13.48 -2.91 -13.58
C SER A 324 12.78 -1.63 -14.02
N CYS A 325 12.31 -0.81 -13.07
CA CYS A 325 11.71 0.48 -13.38
C CYS A 325 12.72 1.44 -14.02
N ILE A 326 13.98 1.47 -13.56
CA ILE A 326 15.03 2.26 -14.21
C ILE A 326 15.22 1.78 -15.66
N ALA A 327 15.33 0.46 -15.88
CA ALA A 327 15.50 -0.09 -17.22
C ALA A 327 14.35 0.28 -18.17
N VAL A 328 13.09 0.20 -17.68
CA VAL A 328 11.91 0.63 -18.44
C VAL A 328 11.96 2.13 -18.73
N GLY A 329 12.25 2.97 -17.71
CA GLY A 329 12.31 4.42 -17.87
C GLY A 329 13.39 4.89 -18.85
N LEU A 330 14.54 4.19 -18.92
CA LEU A 330 15.61 4.49 -19.88
C LEU A 330 15.26 4.04 -21.30
N LYS A 331 14.57 2.91 -21.46
CA LYS A 331 14.27 2.30 -22.74
C LYS A 331 12.98 2.82 -23.38
N SER A 332 12.01 3.26 -22.58
CA SER A 332 10.73 3.78 -23.07
C SER A 332 10.91 5.06 -23.86
N LYS A 333 10.13 5.21 -24.93
CA LYS A 333 9.94 6.47 -25.67
C LYS A 333 8.77 7.28 -25.17
N ASN A 334 7.81 6.62 -24.47
CA ASN A 334 6.64 7.28 -23.92
C ASN A 334 7.01 8.14 -22.70
N LYS A 335 6.69 9.43 -22.73
CA LYS A 335 7.05 10.42 -21.69
C LYS A 335 6.43 10.08 -20.33
N ASP A 336 5.15 9.69 -20.31
CA ASP A 336 4.41 9.37 -19.08
C ASP A 336 4.93 8.09 -18.42
N LEU A 337 5.17 7.03 -19.22
CA LEU A 337 5.77 5.80 -18.73
C LEU A 337 7.18 6.03 -18.18
N LYS A 338 7.96 6.87 -18.83
CA LYS A 338 9.29 7.25 -18.37
C LYS A 338 9.24 7.94 -17.01
N GLN A 339 8.37 8.96 -16.84
CA GLN A 339 8.19 9.68 -15.58
C GLN A 339 7.69 8.74 -14.47
N LEU A 340 6.67 7.91 -14.76
CA LEU A 340 6.14 6.93 -13.83
C LEU A 340 7.22 5.92 -13.40
N SER A 341 8.02 5.44 -14.33
CA SER A 341 9.08 4.46 -14.07
C SER A 341 10.17 5.03 -13.17
N PHE A 342 10.66 6.24 -13.41
CA PHE A 342 11.66 6.85 -12.55
C PHE A 342 11.13 7.19 -11.15
N SER A 343 9.92 7.74 -11.04
CA SER A 343 9.31 8.03 -9.73
C SER A 343 9.08 6.75 -8.93
N SER A 344 8.66 5.67 -9.60
CA SER A 344 8.48 4.35 -8.98
C SER A 344 9.81 3.72 -8.56
N ALA A 345 10.87 3.89 -9.36
CA ALA A 345 12.20 3.44 -9.00
C ALA A 345 12.73 4.14 -7.75
N ILE A 346 12.56 5.47 -7.66
CA ILE A 346 12.95 6.25 -6.49
C ILE A 346 12.19 5.73 -5.24
N SER A 347 10.89 5.51 -5.34
CA SER A 347 10.07 4.96 -4.24
C SER A 347 10.57 3.59 -3.78
N ALA A 348 10.87 2.68 -4.72
CA ALA A 348 11.36 1.34 -4.41
C ALA A 348 12.76 1.36 -3.80
N PHE A 349 13.69 2.16 -4.35
CA PHE A 349 15.07 2.23 -3.85
C PHE A 349 15.20 2.95 -2.52
N LEU A 350 14.54 4.10 -2.35
CA LEU A 350 14.71 4.91 -1.14
C LEU A 350 13.82 4.45 0.01
N ALA A 351 12.57 4.16 -0.25
CA ALA A 351 11.59 3.81 0.79
C ALA A 351 11.25 2.31 0.85
N GLY A 352 11.65 1.51 -0.14
CA GLY A 352 11.27 0.11 -0.24
C GLY A 352 9.78 -0.09 -0.59
N VAL A 353 9.09 0.97 -1.04
CA VAL A 353 7.68 0.94 -1.43
C VAL A 353 7.60 0.55 -2.90
N THR A 354 7.16 -0.67 -3.16
CA THR A 354 7.21 -1.28 -4.50
C THR A 354 5.88 -1.27 -5.25
N GLU A 355 4.78 -0.88 -4.60
CA GLU A 355 3.45 -0.88 -5.21
C GLU A 355 3.37 0.00 -6.47
N PRO A 356 3.93 1.22 -6.52
CA PRO A 356 3.94 2.01 -7.76
C PRO A 356 4.75 1.33 -8.87
N ALA A 357 5.90 0.74 -8.53
CA ALA A 357 6.76 0.00 -9.46
C ALA A 357 6.04 -1.23 -10.00
N MET A 358 5.37 -1.97 -9.12
CA MET A 358 4.69 -3.20 -9.47
C MET A 358 3.44 -2.93 -10.32
N TYR A 359 2.51 -2.10 -9.85
CA TYR A 359 1.25 -1.88 -10.56
C TYR A 359 1.38 -0.95 -11.77
N GLY A 360 2.26 0.05 -11.67
CA GLY A 360 2.47 1.02 -12.75
C GLY A 360 3.35 0.48 -13.89
N VAL A 361 4.31 -0.38 -13.55
CA VAL A 361 5.35 -0.80 -14.50
C VAL A 361 5.45 -2.31 -14.64
N THR A 362 5.97 -3.02 -13.62
CA THR A 362 6.44 -4.40 -13.82
C THR A 362 5.31 -5.39 -14.09
N LEU A 363 4.20 -5.32 -13.36
CA LEU A 363 3.02 -6.17 -13.57
C LEU A 363 2.30 -5.81 -14.87
N LYS A 364 2.18 -4.50 -15.16
CA LYS A 364 1.49 -4.01 -16.36
C LYS A 364 2.14 -4.54 -17.64
N TYR A 365 3.47 -4.52 -17.70
CA TYR A 365 4.23 -4.94 -18.88
C TYR A 365 4.73 -6.39 -18.82
N LYS A 366 4.46 -7.14 -17.75
CA LYS A 366 4.72 -8.57 -17.51
C LYS A 366 6.18 -8.98 -17.61
N LYS A 367 6.88 -8.74 -18.73
CA LYS A 367 8.29 -9.11 -18.93
C LYS A 367 9.23 -8.52 -17.87
N PRO A 368 9.12 -7.23 -17.48
CA PRO A 368 9.85 -6.67 -16.33
C PRO A 368 9.56 -7.39 -15.01
N LEU A 369 8.33 -7.87 -14.79
CA LEU A 369 8.01 -8.66 -13.60
C LEU A 369 8.78 -9.98 -13.56
N TYR A 370 8.88 -10.68 -14.68
CA TYR A 370 9.65 -11.92 -14.76
C TYR A 370 11.15 -11.69 -14.50
N ALA A 371 11.69 -10.57 -14.99
CA ALA A 371 13.06 -10.16 -14.68
C ALA A 371 13.25 -9.91 -13.18
N CYS A 372 12.30 -9.22 -12.51
CA CYS A 372 12.32 -9.03 -11.06
C CYS A 372 12.24 -10.35 -10.30
N MET A 373 11.34 -11.26 -10.69
CA MET A 373 11.19 -12.56 -10.04
C MET A 373 12.48 -13.40 -10.18
N PHE A 374 13.11 -13.38 -11.36
CA PHE A 374 14.38 -14.08 -11.57
C PHE A 374 15.53 -13.45 -10.78
N ALA A 375 15.61 -12.13 -10.74
CA ALA A 375 16.57 -11.41 -9.91
C ALA A 375 16.38 -11.71 -8.43
N GLY A 376 15.11 -11.75 -7.98
CA GLY A 376 14.73 -12.18 -6.65
C GLY A 376 15.21 -13.60 -6.32
N LEU A 377 15.01 -14.54 -7.27
CA LEU A 377 15.47 -15.93 -7.12
C LEU A 377 16.99 -16.01 -6.90
N VAL A 378 17.78 -15.34 -7.73
CA VAL A 378 19.25 -15.40 -7.65
C VAL A 378 19.76 -14.65 -6.41
N GLY A 379 19.24 -13.46 -6.12
CA GLY A 379 19.61 -12.70 -4.92
C GLY A 379 19.23 -13.42 -3.63
N GLY A 380 18.02 -14.01 -3.58
CA GLY A 380 17.56 -14.82 -2.48
C GLY A 380 18.37 -16.12 -2.30
N PHE A 381 18.77 -16.75 -3.38
CA PHE A 381 19.68 -17.90 -3.34
C PHE A 381 21.00 -17.55 -2.65
N TYR A 382 21.65 -16.45 -3.07
CA TYR A 382 22.89 -16.01 -2.44
C TYR A 382 22.66 -15.59 -0.97
N ALA A 383 21.59 -14.89 -0.67
CA ALA A 383 21.24 -14.53 0.69
C ALA A 383 21.08 -15.77 1.61
N GLY A 384 20.50 -16.84 1.07
CA GLY A 384 20.34 -18.10 1.79
C GLY A 384 21.66 -18.85 1.99
N LEU A 385 22.56 -18.83 1.01
CA LEU A 385 23.90 -19.42 1.15
C LEU A 385 24.75 -18.72 2.22
N THR A 386 24.60 -17.40 2.34
CA THR A 386 25.35 -16.58 3.30
C THR A 386 24.65 -16.43 4.65
N VAL A 387 23.49 -17.05 4.82
CA VAL A 387 22.67 -16.97 6.04
C VAL A 387 22.47 -15.52 6.46
N LEU A 388 22.05 -14.66 5.50
CA LEU A 388 21.89 -13.23 5.70
C LEU A 388 20.87 -12.93 6.80
N LYS A 389 21.19 -12.01 7.71
CA LYS A 389 20.38 -11.64 8.87
C LYS A 389 19.99 -10.17 8.83
N CYS A 390 18.75 -9.87 9.22
CA CYS A 390 18.24 -8.51 9.37
C CYS A 390 17.94 -8.23 10.84
N TYR A 391 18.53 -7.19 11.42
CA TYR A 391 18.49 -6.90 12.85
C TYR A 391 17.51 -5.81 13.25
N VAL A 392 16.98 -5.07 12.29
CA VAL A 392 16.02 -3.98 12.53
C VAL A 392 14.81 -4.17 11.62
N PHE A 393 13.61 -4.03 12.16
CA PHE A 393 12.40 -4.08 11.34
C PHE A 393 12.19 -2.73 10.64
N ALA A 394 12.59 -2.67 9.39
CA ALA A 394 12.32 -1.57 8.47
C ALA A 394 12.08 -2.13 7.06
N THR A 395 11.35 -1.42 6.22
CA THR A 395 11.17 -1.85 4.83
C THR A 395 12.52 -1.83 4.10
N PRO A 396 13.01 -2.98 3.59
CA PRO A 396 14.31 -3.06 2.97
C PRO A 396 14.44 -2.14 1.76
N SER A 397 15.43 -1.27 1.79
CA SER A 397 15.70 -0.22 0.81
C SER A 397 17.17 0.20 0.91
N VAL A 398 17.63 1.05 0.01
CA VAL A 398 18.99 1.59 0.08
C VAL A 398 19.21 2.40 1.37
N LEU A 399 18.22 3.21 1.78
CA LEU A 399 18.32 3.98 3.03
C LEU A 399 18.30 3.08 4.26
N ALA A 400 17.54 1.99 4.22
CA ALA A 400 17.42 1.04 5.32
C ALA A 400 18.48 -0.07 5.28
N MET A 401 19.50 0.02 4.43
CA MET A 401 20.55 -1.02 4.31
C MET A 401 21.26 -1.28 5.63
N VAL A 402 21.39 -0.28 6.48
CA VAL A 402 22.01 -0.39 7.81
C VAL A 402 21.34 -1.41 8.73
N GLN A 403 20.10 -1.82 8.45
CA GLN A 403 19.40 -2.87 9.20
C GLN A 403 20.10 -4.24 9.12
N PHE A 404 21.03 -4.40 8.18
CA PHE A 404 21.85 -5.60 8.00
C PHE A 404 23.21 -5.51 8.68
N ILE A 405 23.52 -4.43 9.41
CA ILE A 405 24.74 -4.35 10.23
C ILE A 405 24.58 -5.27 11.43
N ALA A 406 25.46 -6.27 11.52
CA ALA A 406 25.47 -7.18 12.65
C ALA A 406 26.08 -6.49 13.88
N PRO A 407 25.45 -6.56 15.08
CA PRO A 407 25.99 -5.97 16.32
C PRO A 407 27.38 -6.52 16.67
N GLU A 408 27.62 -7.80 16.38
CA GLU A 408 28.89 -8.49 16.57
C GLU A 408 29.93 -8.23 15.46
N GLY A 409 29.58 -7.45 14.44
CA GLY A 409 30.41 -7.22 13.27
C GLY A 409 30.38 -8.38 12.26
N GLY A 410 31.34 -8.42 11.36
CA GLY A 410 31.45 -9.50 10.35
C GLY A 410 30.97 -9.10 8.96
N SER A 411 30.76 -10.10 8.10
CA SER A 411 30.49 -9.91 6.64
C SER A 411 29.00 -9.73 6.31
N ASN A 412 28.10 -9.65 7.29
CA ASN A 412 26.66 -9.64 7.04
C ASN A 412 26.23 -8.45 6.17
N MET A 413 26.72 -7.25 6.48
CA MET A 413 26.46 -6.04 5.68
C MET A 413 27.06 -6.16 4.26
N THR A 414 28.25 -6.73 4.12
CA THR A 414 28.88 -6.98 2.82
C THR A 414 28.03 -7.93 1.98
N ASN A 415 27.52 -9.01 2.60
CA ASN A 415 26.62 -9.95 1.93
C ASN A 415 25.30 -9.28 1.51
N ALA A 416 24.74 -8.40 2.34
CA ALA A 416 23.55 -7.62 1.99
C ALA A 416 23.79 -6.72 0.75
N LEU A 417 24.95 -6.05 0.70
CA LEU A 417 25.34 -5.25 -0.46
C LEU A 417 25.53 -6.09 -1.73
N ILE A 418 26.07 -7.29 -1.60
CA ILE A 418 26.21 -8.23 -2.73
C ILE A 418 24.84 -8.69 -3.20
N VAL A 419 23.91 -9.06 -2.29
CA VAL A 419 22.51 -9.39 -2.64
C VAL A 419 21.86 -8.23 -3.39
N ALA A 420 22.02 -7.00 -2.88
CA ALA A 420 21.52 -5.80 -3.52
C ALA A 420 22.08 -5.63 -4.94
N GLY A 421 23.39 -5.74 -5.08
CA GLY A 421 24.07 -5.63 -6.37
C GLY A 421 23.60 -6.68 -7.38
N ILE A 422 23.55 -7.95 -6.97
CA ILE A 422 23.06 -9.06 -7.81
C ILE A 422 21.63 -8.77 -8.28
N SER A 423 20.76 -8.39 -7.35
CA SER A 423 19.33 -8.16 -7.65
C SER A 423 19.14 -6.98 -8.61
N VAL A 424 19.88 -5.89 -8.39
CA VAL A 424 19.83 -4.70 -9.25
C VAL A 424 20.34 -5.02 -10.66
N VAL A 425 21.51 -5.64 -10.76
CA VAL A 425 22.12 -5.93 -12.06
C VAL A 425 21.26 -6.91 -12.86
N ILE A 426 20.83 -8.01 -12.25
CA ILE A 426 20.02 -9.03 -12.96
C ILE A 426 18.66 -8.47 -13.37
N ALA A 427 17.98 -7.72 -12.50
CA ALA A 427 16.68 -7.14 -12.83
C ALA A 427 16.78 -6.08 -13.94
N PHE A 428 17.81 -5.22 -13.87
CA PHE A 428 18.05 -4.21 -14.90
C PHE A 428 18.38 -4.85 -16.25
N VAL A 429 19.40 -5.72 -16.30
CA VAL A 429 19.83 -6.40 -17.53
C VAL A 429 18.73 -7.31 -18.07
N GLY A 430 18.07 -8.08 -17.20
CA GLY A 430 16.96 -8.94 -17.59
C GLY A 430 15.80 -8.15 -18.21
N THR A 431 15.39 -7.03 -17.59
CA THR A 431 14.37 -6.15 -18.16
C THR A 431 14.83 -5.52 -19.49
N TRP A 432 16.08 -5.12 -19.57
CA TRP A 432 16.66 -4.54 -20.79
C TRP A 432 16.64 -5.53 -21.96
N ILE A 433 17.01 -6.79 -21.71
CA ILE A 433 17.07 -7.85 -22.74
C ILE A 433 15.66 -8.32 -23.12
N LEU A 434 14.80 -8.63 -22.13
CA LEU A 434 13.45 -9.11 -22.37
C LEU A 434 12.56 -8.06 -23.04
N GLY A 435 12.88 -6.78 -22.81
CA GLY A 435 12.10 -5.65 -23.30
C GLY A 435 10.69 -5.60 -22.70
N PHE A 436 9.87 -4.75 -23.26
CA PHE A 436 8.46 -4.60 -22.93
C PHE A 436 7.75 -3.95 -24.11
N ASP A 437 6.42 -4.06 -24.15
CA ASP A 437 5.62 -3.42 -25.18
C ASP A 437 5.45 -1.95 -24.82
N ASP A 438 6.24 -1.07 -25.45
CA ASP A 438 6.25 0.36 -25.14
C ASP A 438 4.99 1.02 -25.72
N PRO A 439 4.17 1.69 -24.91
CA PRO A 439 3.00 2.40 -25.42
C PRO A 439 3.45 3.57 -26.32
N LYS A 440 2.74 3.77 -27.43
CA LYS A 440 2.97 4.95 -28.28
C LYS A 440 2.62 6.23 -27.49
N ASN A 441 3.25 7.33 -27.82
CA ASN A 441 2.82 8.62 -27.28
C ASN A 441 1.49 9.01 -27.94
N GLU A 442 0.61 9.68 -27.22
CA GLU A 442 -0.66 10.18 -27.77
C GLU A 442 -0.42 11.12 -28.99
N GLU A 443 0.71 11.83 -29.00
CA GLU A 443 1.14 12.66 -30.13
C GLU A 443 1.46 11.83 -31.38
N ASP A 444 2.00 10.62 -31.23
CA ASP A 444 2.36 9.72 -32.33
C ASP A 444 1.13 8.95 -32.86
N GLU A 445 0.13 8.66 -32.01
CA GLU A 445 -1.14 8.05 -32.43
C GLU A 445 -1.95 9.02 -33.31
N ILE A 446 -1.99 10.31 -32.95
CA ILE A 446 -2.67 11.33 -33.74
C ILE A 446 -2.01 11.49 -35.13
N VAL A 447 -0.67 11.40 -35.21
CA VAL A 447 0.07 11.51 -36.48
C VAL A 447 -0.10 10.24 -37.33
N GLU A 448 -0.22 9.05 -36.73
CA GLU A 448 -0.49 7.81 -37.50
C GLU A 448 -1.95 7.73 -37.96
N GLU A 449 -2.93 8.13 -37.16
CA GLU A 449 -4.34 8.24 -37.61
C GLU A 449 -4.47 9.22 -38.77
N VAL A 450 -3.77 10.39 -38.73
CA VAL A 450 -3.73 11.37 -39.83
C VAL A 450 -3.01 10.82 -41.05
N ASN A 451 -1.98 9.94 -40.86
CA ASN A 451 -1.27 9.35 -42.00
C ASN A 451 -1.96 8.09 -42.56
N GLU A 452 -2.71 7.33 -41.76
CA GLU A 452 -3.55 6.23 -42.25
C GLU A 452 -4.78 6.78 -43.04
N ASP A 453 -5.37 7.88 -42.61
CA ASP A 453 -6.40 8.56 -43.38
C ASP A 453 -5.84 9.11 -44.73
N ASN A 454 -4.60 9.63 -44.73
CA ASN A 454 -3.95 10.09 -45.96
C ASN A 454 -3.57 8.95 -46.93
N THR A 455 -3.34 7.70 -46.46
CA THR A 455 -3.08 6.54 -47.33
C THR A 455 -4.35 5.95 -47.94
N LEU A 456 -5.52 6.23 -47.38
CA LEU A 456 -6.82 5.88 -47.99
C LEU A 456 -7.30 6.94 -48.98
N GLU A 457 -6.80 8.18 -48.94
CA GLU A 457 -7.16 9.26 -49.88
C GLU A 457 -6.40 9.19 -51.22
N GLU A 458 -5.25 8.50 -51.34
CA GLU A 458 -4.54 8.32 -52.61
C GLU A 458 -5.29 7.40 -53.64
N SER A 459 -6.43 6.84 -53.32
CA SER A 459 -7.23 5.98 -54.22
C SER A 459 -8.54 6.65 -54.73
N ILE A 460 -8.79 7.91 -54.44
CA ILE A 460 -9.94 8.64 -54.96
C ILE A 460 -9.47 10.01 -55.47
N GLU A 461 -8.90 10.04 -56.68
CA GLU A 461 -8.83 11.28 -57.44
C GLU A 461 -10.23 11.73 -57.81
N ASN A 462 -10.67 12.81 -57.29
CA ASN A 462 -11.40 13.94 -57.89
C ASN A 462 -12.43 14.60 -56.95
N ASN A 463 -12.18 15.86 -56.73
CA ASN A 463 -13.12 16.96 -56.46
C ASN A 463 -13.47 17.33 -55.00
N ASN A 464 -13.07 18.59 -54.77
CA ASN A 464 -13.56 19.60 -53.84
C ASN A 464 -12.89 19.64 -52.45
N GLU A 465 -11.90 20.53 -52.35
CA GLU A 465 -11.49 21.20 -51.11
C GLU A 465 -12.72 21.84 -50.44
N VAL A 466 -13.14 21.25 -49.31
CA VAL A 466 -13.94 21.96 -48.32
C VAL A 466 -13.03 22.16 -47.12
N THR A 467 -12.29 23.25 -47.11
CA THR A 467 -11.69 23.84 -45.90
C THR A 467 -12.84 24.25 -44.99
N VAL A 468 -13.12 23.46 -43.95
CA VAL A 468 -14.00 23.90 -42.87
C VAL A 468 -13.20 24.84 -42.01
N GLU A 469 -13.24 26.14 -42.33
CA GLU A 469 -12.81 27.20 -41.43
C GLU A 469 -13.76 27.21 -40.22
N SER A 470 -13.33 26.63 -39.09
CA SER A 470 -14.04 26.80 -37.83
C SER A 470 -13.78 28.20 -37.29
N VAL A 471 -14.79 29.05 -37.37
CA VAL A 471 -14.73 30.44 -36.89
C VAL A 471 -15.12 30.44 -35.41
N VAL A 472 -14.20 30.91 -34.57
CA VAL A 472 -14.46 31.17 -33.15
C VAL A 472 -14.77 32.66 -32.98
N TYR A 473 -15.96 32.99 -32.49
CA TYR A 473 -16.37 34.38 -32.26
C TYR A 473 -15.86 34.89 -30.91
N ALA A 474 -15.67 36.22 -30.80
CA ALA A 474 -15.30 36.84 -29.54
C ALA A 474 -16.40 36.64 -28.48
N PRO A 475 -16.10 36.03 -27.32
CA PRO A 475 -17.11 35.74 -26.29
C PRO A 475 -17.60 36.99 -25.55
N ILE A 476 -16.93 38.11 -25.69
CA ILE A 476 -17.25 39.38 -25.04
C ILE A 476 -16.83 40.56 -25.94
N GLU A 477 -17.61 41.64 -25.94
CA GLU A 477 -17.27 42.85 -26.68
C GLU A 477 -16.13 43.59 -25.97
N GLY A 478 -15.02 43.84 -26.70
CA GLY A 478 -13.86 44.52 -26.16
C GLY A 478 -12.66 44.53 -27.12
N LYS A 479 -11.51 44.94 -26.59
CA LYS A 479 -10.25 44.99 -27.32
C LYS A 479 -9.51 43.68 -27.21
N ALA A 480 -9.30 42.97 -28.31
CA ALA A 480 -8.46 41.78 -28.35
C ALA A 480 -6.98 42.13 -28.14
N VAL A 481 -6.32 41.37 -27.27
CA VAL A 481 -4.91 41.52 -26.93
C VAL A 481 -4.23 40.14 -26.86
N SER A 482 -2.91 40.12 -27.06
CA SER A 482 -2.13 38.87 -26.90
C SER A 482 -2.15 38.39 -25.45
N LEU A 483 -2.17 37.06 -25.22
CA LEU A 483 -2.02 36.47 -23.89
C LEU A 483 -0.79 36.99 -23.15
N LYS A 484 0.29 37.32 -23.85
CA LYS A 484 1.52 37.89 -23.24
C LYS A 484 1.30 39.25 -22.55
N GLN A 485 0.15 39.89 -22.74
CA GLN A 485 -0.22 41.17 -22.11
C GLN A 485 -1.12 40.99 -20.89
N VAL A 486 -1.38 39.75 -20.49
CA VAL A 486 -2.17 39.39 -19.29
C VAL A 486 -1.24 39.29 -18.09
N ASP A 487 -1.59 39.92 -16.97
CA ASP A 487 -0.76 39.94 -15.74
C ASP A 487 -0.74 38.61 -14.97
N ASP A 488 -1.37 37.56 -15.46
CA ASP A 488 -1.36 36.20 -14.86
C ASP A 488 -0.41 35.28 -15.64
N ALA A 489 0.60 34.74 -14.95
CA ALA A 489 1.62 33.87 -15.55
C ALA A 489 1.03 32.59 -16.17
N THR A 490 -0.06 32.05 -15.61
CA THR A 490 -0.74 30.86 -16.14
C THR A 490 -1.25 31.07 -17.56
N PHE A 491 -1.67 32.28 -17.89
CA PHE A 491 -2.18 32.63 -19.22
C PHE A 491 -1.09 33.26 -20.11
N SER A 492 -0.24 34.13 -19.55
CA SER A 492 0.79 34.82 -20.34
C SER A 492 1.90 33.89 -20.83
N GLU A 493 2.17 32.80 -20.13
CA GLU A 493 3.12 31.74 -20.50
C GLU A 493 2.47 30.59 -21.29
N GLU A 494 1.19 30.73 -21.66
CA GLU A 494 0.41 29.73 -22.43
C GLU A 494 0.37 28.31 -21.75
N ILE A 495 0.49 28.25 -20.42
CA ILE A 495 0.45 26.98 -19.67
C ILE A 495 -0.89 26.24 -19.85
N MET A 496 -1.97 26.99 -20.03
CA MET A 496 -3.32 26.45 -20.27
C MET A 496 -3.67 26.29 -21.75
N GLY A 497 -2.70 26.52 -22.66
CA GLY A 497 -2.87 26.40 -24.09
C GLY A 497 -2.86 27.78 -24.81
N LYS A 498 -2.87 27.73 -26.15
CA LYS A 498 -2.89 28.92 -26.99
C LYS A 498 -4.25 29.62 -26.97
N GLY A 499 -4.26 30.94 -27.00
CA GLY A 499 -5.50 31.71 -26.98
C GLY A 499 -5.32 33.19 -27.21
N ALA A 500 -6.40 33.94 -27.06
CA ALA A 500 -6.41 35.41 -27.10
C ALA A 500 -7.14 35.94 -25.85
N ALA A 501 -6.73 37.08 -25.36
CA ALA A 501 -7.39 37.78 -24.27
C ALA A 501 -8.20 38.98 -24.81
N ILE A 502 -9.28 39.34 -24.13
CA ILE A 502 -10.12 40.48 -24.47
C ILE A 502 -10.24 41.38 -23.23
N ILE A 503 -9.91 42.65 -23.40
CA ILE A 503 -10.21 43.69 -22.42
C ILE A 503 -11.66 44.12 -22.66
N PRO A 504 -12.61 43.77 -21.76
CA PRO A 504 -14.03 43.97 -22.04
C PRO A 504 -14.44 45.44 -21.96
N THR A 505 -15.31 45.87 -22.87
CA THR A 505 -15.99 47.16 -22.83
C THR A 505 -17.43 47.05 -22.37
N VAL A 506 -18.01 45.85 -22.45
CA VAL A 506 -19.37 45.53 -22.03
C VAL A 506 -19.35 44.29 -21.15
N GLY A 507 -20.13 44.26 -20.07
CA GLY A 507 -20.18 43.17 -19.09
C GLY A 507 -21.07 41.97 -19.49
N ARG A 508 -21.25 41.67 -20.79
CA ARG A 508 -22.06 40.57 -21.30
C ARG A 508 -21.19 39.57 -22.05
N ALA A 509 -21.08 38.36 -21.56
CA ALA A 509 -20.44 37.25 -22.25
C ALA A 509 -21.46 36.40 -23.04
N VAL A 510 -21.06 35.91 -24.22
CA VAL A 510 -21.83 35.02 -25.10
C VAL A 510 -20.98 33.79 -25.45
N ALA A 511 -21.62 32.71 -25.92
CA ALA A 511 -20.89 31.53 -26.37
C ALA A 511 -20.08 31.86 -27.65
N PRO A 512 -18.77 31.56 -27.67
CA PRO A 512 -17.91 31.84 -28.83
C PRO A 512 -18.09 30.85 -29.97
N VAL A 513 -18.70 29.71 -29.72
CA VAL A 513 -18.98 28.62 -30.67
C VAL A 513 -20.30 27.95 -30.28
N ASP A 514 -20.91 27.28 -31.25
CA ASP A 514 -22.01 26.36 -30.96
C ASP A 514 -21.47 25.12 -30.25
N GLY A 515 -22.06 24.70 -29.13
CA GLY A 515 -21.58 23.60 -28.35
C GLY A 515 -22.34 23.39 -27.03
N VAL A 516 -21.90 22.45 -26.24
CA VAL A 516 -22.46 22.13 -24.91
C VAL A 516 -21.51 22.64 -23.83
N VAL A 517 -22.06 23.31 -22.80
CA VAL A 517 -21.25 23.72 -21.65
C VAL A 517 -20.78 22.46 -20.91
N SER A 518 -19.50 22.16 -21.01
CA SER A 518 -18.86 20.97 -20.43
C SER A 518 -18.26 21.24 -19.05
N ALA A 519 -17.93 22.51 -18.74
CA ALA A 519 -17.42 22.90 -17.43
C ALA A 519 -17.92 24.31 -17.06
N LEU A 520 -18.42 24.45 -15.84
CA LEU A 520 -18.75 25.73 -15.21
C LEU A 520 -18.19 25.73 -13.80
N PHE A 521 -17.24 26.61 -13.52
CA PHE A 521 -16.66 26.75 -12.19
C PHE A 521 -17.64 27.45 -11.23
N GLU A 522 -17.65 27.02 -9.95
CA GLU A 522 -18.56 27.56 -8.92
C GLU A 522 -18.44 29.08 -8.77
N THR A 523 -17.25 29.61 -8.90
CA THR A 523 -16.95 31.05 -8.87
C THR A 523 -17.32 31.79 -10.17
N LYS A 524 -17.83 31.06 -11.18
CA LYS A 524 -18.26 31.57 -12.50
C LYS A 524 -17.20 32.36 -13.28
N HIS A 525 -15.90 32.09 -12.96
CA HIS A 525 -14.79 32.77 -13.63
C HIS A 525 -14.29 32.04 -14.89
N ALA A 526 -14.71 30.78 -15.11
CA ALA A 526 -14.36 30.00 -16.28
C ALA A 526 -15.53 29.11 -16.73
N ILE A 527 -15.70 29.00 -18.05
CA ILE A 527 -16.72 28.17 -18.72
C ILE A 527 -16.01 27.37 -19.81
N GLY A 528 -16.16 26.05 -19.82
CA GLY A 528 -15.75 25.19 -20.91
C GLY A 528 -16.92 24.85 -21.83
N ILE A 529 -16.70 24.94 -23.18
CA ILE A 529 -17.67 24.55 -24.21
C ILE A 529 -16.99 23.50 -25.08
N THR A 530 -17.68 22.40 -25.35
CA THR A 530 -17.25 21.31 -26.24
C THR A 530 -18.33 20.99 -27.25
#